data_f5e5799bd9c7445150235af27c18b40c
#
_entry.id   f5e5799bd9c7445150235af27c18b40c
#
_cell.length_a   1.000
_cell.length_b   1.000
_cell.length_c   1.000
_cell.angle_alpha   90.00
_cell.angle_beta   90.00
_cell.angle_gamma   90.00
#
_symmetry.space_group_name_H-M   'P 1'
#
loop_
_entity.id
_entity.type
_entity.pdbx_description
1 polymer ?
#
loop_
_entity_poly.entity_id
_entity_poly.type
_entity_poly.pdbx_seq_one_letter_code
_entity_poly.pdbx_strand_id
1 'polypeptide(L)'
;MKDMLSIIIRTILAIVAFFVIIIVFAVGTNSSEDKRKIRQDQERIVEYTKEKVEFLNHEDIKKIEFKKYERNISTGIWNFEVILNDRADVIYKAVGLGGEIYLARHDGKNIKIVKNKTKKNYNDIEVIYKK
;
A
#
# COMPACT_ATOMS: atom_id res chain seq x y z
N MET A 1 -19.28 -26.90 -47.89
CA MET A 1 -17.96 -26.91 -47.21
C MET A 1 -17.52 -25.52 -46.73
N LYS A 2 -17.73 -24.48 -47.51
CA LYS A 2 -17.38 -23.10 -47.08
C LYS A 2 -18.15 -22.68 -45.80
N ASP A 3 -19.39 -23.10 -45.64
CA ASP A 3 -20.20 -22.74 -44.51
C ASP A 3 -19.74 -23.42 -43.21
N MET A 4 -19.29 -24.67 -43.26
CA MET A 4 -18.77 -25.38 -42.10
C MET A 4 -17.44 -24.77 -41.63
N LEU A 5 -16.56 -24.40 -42.56
CA LEU A 5 -15.29 -23.76 -42.26
C LEU A 5 -15.50 -22.38 -41.60
N SER A 6 -16.44 -21.60 -42.13
CA SER A 6 -16.83 -20.30 -41.59
C SER A 6 -17.38 -20.43 -40.15
N ILE A 7 -18.21 -21.41 -39.86
CA ILE A 7 -18.75 -21.67 -38.53
C ILE A 7 -17.63 -22.07 -37.56
N ILE A 8 -16.71 -22.94 -37.98
CA ILE A 8 -15.58 -23.38 -37.17
C ILE A 8 -14.69 -22.20 -36.82
N ILE A 9 -14.34 -21.35 -37.79
CA ILE A 9 -13.50 -20.16 -37.57
C ILE A 9 -14.18 -19.19 -36.59
N ARG A 10 -15.45 -18.91 -36.76
CA ARG A 10 -16.21 -18.04 -35.85
C ARG A 10 -16.27 -18.60 -34.44
N THR A 11 -16.48 -19.90 -34.30
CA THR A 11 -16.47 -20.57 -32.98
C THR A 11 -15.12 -20.47 -32.30
N ILE A 12 -14.04 -20.72 -33.01
CA ILE A 12 -12.66 -20.62 -32.51
C ILE A 12 -12.37 -19.18 -32.06
N LEU A 13 -12.73 -18.19 -32.87
CA LEU A 13 -12.53 -16.78 -32.53
C LEU A 13 -13.30 -16.37 -31.27
N ALA A 14 -14.53 -16.84 -31.12
CA ALA A 14 -15.34 -16.60 -29.92
C ALA A 14 -14.72 -17.20 -28.67
N ILE A 15 -14.19 -18.43 -28.75
CA ILE A 15 -13.52 -19.11 -27.64
C ILE A 15 -12.23 -18.36 -27.25
N VAL A 16 -11.43 -17.97 -28.22
CA VAL A 16 -10.18 -17.20 -27.97
C VAL A 16 -10.49 -15.87 -27.31
N ALA A 17 -11.47 -15.13 -27.82
CA ALA A 17 -11.90 -13.87 -27.21
C ALA A 17 -12.38 -14.05 -25.77
N PHE A 18 -13.12 -15.12 -25.50
CA PHE A 18 -13.59 -15.43 -24.16
C PHE A 18 -12.43 -15.72 -23.20
N PHE A 19 -11.43 -16.50 -23.60
CA PHE A 19 -10.25 -16.76 -22.78
C PHE A 19 -9.43 -15.50 -22.52
N VAL A 20 -9.25 -14.64 -23.49
CA VAL A 20 -8.56 -13.36 -23.33
C VAL A 20 -9.26 -12.49 -22.30
N ILE A 21 -10.58 -12.40 -22.35
CA ILE A 21 -11.38 -11.66 -21.36
C ILE A 21 -11.18 -12.23 -19.95
N ILE A 22 -11.21 -13.54 -19.78
CA ILE A 22 -11.00 -14.19 -18.48
C ILE A 22 -9.61 -13.86 -17.93
N ILE A 23 -8.57 -13.96 -18.74
CA ILE A 23 -7.20 -13.66 -18.32
C ILE A 23 -7.07 -12.19 -17.89
N VAL A 24 -7.59 -11.26 -18.65
CA VAL A 24 -7.57 -9.84 -18.34
C VAL A 24 -8.31 -9.56 -17.04
N PHE A 25 -9.48 -10.13 -16.84
CA PHE A 25 -10.25 -9.97 -15.61
C PHE A 25 -9.54 -10.56 -14.39
N ALA A 26 -8.99 -11.77 -14.51
CA ALA A 26 -8.28 -12.41 -13.41
C ALA A 26 -7.04 -11.60 -12.97
N VAL A 27 -6.22 -11.17 -13.91
CA VAL A 27 -5.03 -10.36 -13.64
C VAL A 27 -5.43 -8.97 -13.11
N GLY A 28 -6.41 -8.33 -13.74
CA GLY A 28 -6.89 -7.01 -13.32
C GLY A 28 -7.52 -7.03 -11.93
N THR A 29 -8.31 -8.03 -11.62
CA THR A 29 -8.97 -8.15 -10.32
C THR A 29 -7.97 -8.38 -9.20
N ASN A 30 -7.02 -9.29 -9.36
CA ASN A 30 -5.99 -9.55 -8.36
C ASN A 30 -5.11 -8.33 -8.12
N SER A 31 -4.67 -7.67 -9.18
CA SER A 31 -3.86 -6.46 -9.09
C SER A 31 -4.61 -5.32 -8.40
N SER A 32 -5.89 -5.13 -8.69
CA SER A 32 -6.72 -4.10 -8.06
C SER A 32 -6.95 -4.37 -6.58
N GLU A 33 -7.15 -5.62 -6.20
CA GLU A 33 -7.35 -6.02 -4.81
C GLU A 33 -6.10 -5.78 -3.97
N ASP A 34 -4.93 -6.18 -4.47
CA ASP A 34 -3.66 -5.95 -3.79
C ASP A 34 -3.36 -4.46 -3.63
N LYS A 35 -3.58 -3.66 -4.67
CA LYS A 35 -3.42 -2.21 -4.60
C LYS A 35 -4.34 -1.57 -3.57
N ARG A 36 -5.58 -2.03 -3.49
CA ARG A 36 -6.55 -1.55 -2.50
C ARG A 36 -6.10 -1.88 -1.08
N LYS A 37 -5.63 -3.09 -0.83
CA LYS A 37 -5.11 -3.52 0.47
C LYS A 37 -3.87 -2.74 0.87
N ILE A 38 -2.95 -2.52 -0.07
CA ILE A 38 -1.75 -1.69 0.14
C ILE A 38 -2.17 -0.27 0.51
N ARG A 39 -3.14 0.31 -0.17
CA ARG A 39 -3.66 1.64 0.16
C ARG A 39 -4.28 1.68 1.55
N GLN A 40 -5.06 0.68 1.93
CA GLN A 40 -5.64 0.57 3.26
C GLN A 40 -4.55 0.48 4.33
N ASP A 41 -3.48 -0.27 4.09
CA ASP A 41 -2.37 -0.37 5.02
C ASP A 41 -1.59 0.95 5.11
N GLN A 42 -1.43 1.68 4.03
CA GLN A 42 -0.86 3.02 4.07
C GLN A 42 -1.72 3.96 4.93
N GLU A 43 -3.03 3.91 4.79
CA GLU A 43 -3.95 4.69 5.64
C GLU A 43 -3.84 4.30 7.11
N ARG A 44 -3.71 3.02 7.43
CA ARG A 44 -3.48 2.54 8.79
C ARG A 44 -2.15 3.03 9.36
N ILE A 45 -1.10 3.08 8.53
CA ILE A 45 0.19 3.64 8.92
C ILE A 45 0.08 5.13 9.23
N VAL A 46 -0.70 5.89 8.48
CA VAL A 46 -0.98 7.30 8.76
C VAL A 46 -1.62 7.44 10.14
N GLU A 47 -2.62 6.62 10.47
CA GLU A 47 -3.27 6.65 11.78
C GLU A 47 -2.30 6.26 12.91
N TYR A 48 -1.49 5.23 12.70
CA TYR A 48 -0.45 4.82 13.65
C TYR A 48 0.52 5.98 13.93
N THR A 49 0.96 6.67 12.88
CA THR A 49 1.88 7.80 12.98
C THR A 49 1.26 8.94 13.79
N LYS A 50 -0.01 9.25 13.54
CA LYS A 50 -0.72 10.29 14.29
C LYS A 50 -0.86 9.96 15.77
N GLU A 51 -1.02 8.69 16.10
CA GLU A 51 -1.29 8.25 17.49
C GLU A 51 -0.01 7.99 18.29
N LYS A 52 1.05 7.49 17.65
CA LYS A 52 2.20 6.91 18.35
C LYS A 52 3.55 7.53 18.02
N VAL A 53 3.66 8.34 16.99
CA VAL A 53 4.93 8.93 16.58
C VAL A 53 4.95 10.43 16.88
N GLU A 54 6.01 10.87 17.53
CA GLU A 54 6.21 12.26 17.91
C GLU A 54 7.65 12.71 17.62
N PHE A 55 7.82 13.93 17.15
CA PHE A 55 9.15 14.52 17.00
C PHE A 55 9.75 14.89 18.36
N LEU A 56 11.04 14.67 18.53
CA LEU A 56 11.76 14.98 19.77
C LEU A 56 11.75 16.47 20.13
N ASN A 57 11.69 17.34 19.14
CA ASN A 57 11.61 18.79 19.32
C ASN A 57 10.17 19.30 19.45
N HIS A 58 9.20 18.42 19.63
CA HIS A 58 7.76 18.72 19.73
C HIS A 58 7.18 19.37 18.47
N GLU A 59 7.85 19.24 17.32
CA GLU A 59 7.35 19.72 16.06
C GLU A 59 6.13 18.90 15.62
N ASP A 60 5.14 19.57 15.04
CA ASP A 60 3.95 18.89 14.52
C ASP A 60 4.28 18.14 13.22
N ILE A 61 3.65 16.98 13.05
CA ILE A 61 3.74 16.24 11.79
C ILE A 61 2.89 16.96 10.76
N LYS A 62 3.52 17.49 9.71
CA LYS A 62 2.83 18.24 8.65
C LYS A 62 2.79 17.50 7.33
N LYS A 63 3.68 16.53 7.12
CA LYS A 63 3.78 15.79 5.88
C LYS A 63 4.14 14.34 6.15
N ILE A 64 3.42 13.44 5.51
CA ILE A 64 3.69 11.99 5.52
C ILE A 64 3.78 11.56 4.06
N GLU A 65 4.97 11.14 3.63
CA GLU A 65 5.21 10.72 2.26
C GLU A 65 5.67 9.27 2.22
N PHE A 66 4.92 8.44 1.49
CA PHE A 66 5.28 7.04 1.24
C PHE A 66 6.24 6.98 0.05
N LYS A 67 7.48 6.58 0.29
CA LYS A 67 8.52 6.49 -0.74
C LYS A 67 8.43 5.21 -1.54
N LYS A 68 8.32 4.09 -0.86
CA LYS A 68 8.15 2.79 -1.49
C LYS A 68 7.54 1.79 -0.54
N TYR A 69 7.03 0.70 -1.10
CA TYR A 69 6.64 -0.48 -0.36
C TYR A 69 7.20 -1.72 -1.05
N GLU A 70 7.54 -2.73 -0.26
CA GLU A 70 8.16 -3.94 -0.76
C GLU A 70 7.71 -5.13 0.08
N ARG A 71 7.46 -6.25 -0.59
CA ARG A 71 7.12 -7.49 0.08
C ARG A 71 8.36 -8.36 0.22
N ASN A 72 8.62 -8.85 1.42
CA ASN A 72 9.61 -9.91 1.63
C ASN A 72 8.95 -11.26 1.31
N ILE A 73 9.38 -11.89 0.24
CA ILE A 73 8.80 -13.15 -0.24
C ILE A 73 8.98 -14.28 0.79
N SER A 74 10.10 -14.30 1.50
CA SER A 74 10.42 -15.36 2.47
C SER A 74 9.56 -15.32 3.72
N THR A 75 9.24 -14.13 4.21
CA THR A 75 8.49 -13.94 5.47
C THR A 75 7.04 -13.50 5.26
N GLY A 76 6.69 -13.03 4.07
CA GLY A 76 5.39 -12.42 3.79
C GLY A 76 5.19 -11.06 4.42
N ILE A 77 6.23 -10.47 5.00
CA ILE A 77 6.16 -9.16 5.64
C ILE A 77 6.30 -8.06 4.60
N TRP A 78 5.43 -7.06 4.69
CA TRP A 78 5.49 -5.87 3.86
C TRP A 78 6.26 -4.78 4.57
N ASN A 79 7.18 -4.12 3.85
CA ASN A 79 7.94 -2.98 4.34
C ASN A 79 7.42 -1.72 3.65
N PHE A 80 7.12 -0.69 4.44
CA PHE A 80 6.69 0.61 3.93
C PHE A 80 7.71 1.65 4.36
N GLU A 81 8.37 2.26 3.39
CA GLU A 81 9.34 3.33 3.65
C GLU A 81 8.62 4.68 3.56
N VAL A 82 8.71 5.44 4.64
CA VAL A 82 7.97 6.71 4.83
C VAL A 82 8.94 7.80 5.26
N ILE A 83 8.72 9.01 4.75
CA ILE A 83 9.43 10.21 5.21
C ILE A 83 8.44 11.15 5.87
N LEU A 84 8.75 11.58 7.08
CA LEU A 84 7.97 12.55 7.84
C LEU A 84 8.60 13.93 7.74
N ASN A 85 7.81 14.93 7.35
CA ASN A 85 8.25 16.34 7.21
C ASN A 85 9.52 16.51 6.34
N ASP A 86 9.67 15.69 5.30
CA ASP A 86 10.82 15.69 4.38
C ASP A 86 12.19 15.45 5.03
N ARG A 87 12.25 14.98 6.27
CA ARG A 87 13.54 14.81 6.96
C ARG A 87 13.70 13.56 7.83
N ALA A 88 12.62 12.97 8.31
CA ALA A 88 12.69 11.79 9.17
C ALA A 88 12.31 10.54 8.43
N ASP A 89 13.25 9.63 8.20
CA ASP A 89 13.01 8.35 7.56
C ASP A 89 12.50 7.33 8.56
N VAL A 90 11.42 6.66 8.25
CA VAL A 90 10.86 5.59 9.06
C VAL A 90 10.48 4.40 8.18
N ILE A 91 10.62 3.20 8.73
CA ILE A 91 10.21 1.97 8.06
C ILE A 91 9.16 1.29 8.93
N TYR A 92 7.96 1.13 8.38
CA TYR A 92 6.87 0.36 8.99
C TYR A 92 6.82 -1.02 8.38
N LYS A 93 6.48 -2.01 9.19
CA LYS A 93 6.25 -3.38 8.74
C LYS A 93 4.82 -3.80 9.01
N ALA A 94 4.25 -4.51 8.05
CA ALA A 94 2.95 -5.15 8.19
C ALA A 94 3.10 -6.66 8.01
N VAL A 95 2.56 -7.43 8.96
CA VAL A 95 2.58 -8.89 8.89
C VAL A 95 1.48 -9.35 7.94
N GLY A 96 1.78 -9.33 6.63
CA GLY A 96 0.78 -9.51 5.58
C GLY A 96 -0.10 -8.27 5.37
N LEU A 97 -0.78 -8.19 4.25
CA LEU A 97 -1.72 -7.11 3.98
C LEU A 97 -2.94 -7.22 4.90
N GLY A 98 -3.24 -6.15 5.61
CA GLY A 98 -4.29 -6.13 6.62
C GLY A 98 -3.88 -6.66 7.98
N GLY A 99 -2.63 -7.12 8.14
CA GLY A 99 -2.10 -7.61 9.40
C GLY A 99 -1.64 -6.51 10.34
N GLU A 100 -0.98 -6.91 11.43
CA GLU A 100 -0.46 -5.97 12.41
C GLU A 100 0.62 -5.06 11.82
N ILE A 101 0.53 -3.78 12.11
CA ILE A 101 1.50 -2.77 11.68
C ILE A 101 2.35 -2.37 12.87
N TYR A 102 3.68 -2.33 12.67
CA TYR A 102 4.61 -1.85 13.69
C TYR A 102 5.75 -1.05 13.05
N LEU A 103 6.33 -0.17 13.85
CA LEU A 103 7.49 0.63 13.45
C LEU A 103 8.75 -0.21 13.63
N ALA A 104 9.42 -0.56 12.52
CA ALA A 104 10.60 -1.42 12.54
C ALA A 104 11.89 -0.62 12.66
N ARG A 105 11.95 0.54 12.04
CA ARG A 105 13.14 1.40 12.03
C ARG A 105 12.71 2.85 11.99
N HIS A 106 13.36 3.69 12.78
CA HIS A 106 13.10 5.12 12.79
C HIS A 106 14.39 5.89 13.06
N ASP A 107 14.38 7.15 12.68
CA ASP A 107 15.47 8.06 12.98
C ASP A 107 15.38 8.49 14.46
N GLY A 108 16.16 7.84 15.31
CA GLY A 108 16.18 8.10 16.73
C GLY A 108 16.66 9.50 17.14
N LYS A 109 17.19 10.27 16.20
CA LYS A 109 17.61 11.66 16.45
C LYS A 109 16.45 12.64 16.33
N ASN A 110 15.43 12.30 15.57
CA ASN A 110 14.33 13.20 15.23
C ASN A 110 12.98 12.78 15.83
N ILE A 111 12.74 11.49 15.99
CA ILE A 111 11.42 10.97 16.40
C ILE A 111 11.53 9.98 17.55
N LYS A 112 10.44 9.87 18.30
CA LYS A 112 10.22 8.85 19.34
C LYS A 112 8.85 8.22 19.19
N ILE A 113 8.71 7.02 19.73
CA ILE A 113 7.43 6.31 19.80
C ILE A 113 6.83 6.56 21.17
N VAL A 114 5.56 6.98 21.22
CA VAL A 114 4.79 7.18 22.45
C VAL A 114 3.63 6.20 22.49
N LYS A 115 3.17 5.81 23.69
CA LYS A 115 2.07 4.84 23.83
C LYS A 115 0.74 5.41 23.35
N ASN A 116 0.39 6.60 23.80
CA ASN A 116 -0.82 7.30 23.37
C ASN A 116 -0.53 8.79 23.36
N LYS A 117 -0.69 9.38 22.20
CA LYS A 117 -0.54 10.79 21.98
C LYS A 117 -1.87 11.48 22.22
N THR A 118 -1.87 12.61 22.92
CA THR A 118 -3.06 13.44 22.99
C THR A 118 -3.48 13.82 21.57
N LYS A 119 -4.73 13.52 21.17
CA LYS A 119 -5.21 13.80 19.83
C LYS A 119 -5.15 15.30 19.56
N LYS A 120 -4.11 15.73 18.87
CA LYS A 120 -4.09 17.04 18.23
C LYS A 120 -4.92 16.96 16.95
N ASN A 121 -5.52 18.07 16.58
CA ASN A 121 -6.28 18.15 15.35
C ASN A 121 -5.32 18.17 14.15
N TYR A 122 -5.10 17.03 13.52
CA TYR A 122 -4.18 16.88 12.38
C TYR A 122 -4.85 17.08 11.03
N ASN A 123 -5.82 17.99 10.94
CA ASN A 123 -6.55 18.24 9.70
C ASN A 123 -5.68 18.76 8.55
N ASP A 124 -4.49 19.27 8.88
CA ASP A 124 -3.60 19.91 7.91
C ASP A 124 -2.41 19.03 7.49
N ILE A 125 -2.43 17.72 7.76
CA ILE A 125 -1.35 16.84 7.35
C ILE A 125 -1.49 16.51 5.86
N GLU A 126 -0.46 16.84 5.10
CA GLU A 126 -0.32 16.39 3.72
C GLU A 126 0.14 14.93 3.69
N VAL A 127 -0.64 14.08 3.03
CA VAL A 127 -0.29 12.67 2.88
C VAL A 127 -0.09 12.35 1.41
N ILE A 128 1.10 11.88 1.05
CA ILE A 128 1.42 11.45 -0.29
C ILE A 128 1.55 9.93 -0.29
N TYR A 129 0.59 9.27 -0.91
CA TYR A 129 0.57 7.82 -0.99
C TYR A 129 1.35 7.32 -2.20
N LYS A 130 1.97 6.15 -2.05
CA LYS A 130 2.65 5.48 -3.15
C LYS A 130 1.70 4.56 -3.88
N LYS A 131 1.58 4.74 -5.18
CA LYS A 131 0.80 3.86 -6.05
C LYS A 131 1.57 2.58 -6.42
#